data_709fad99cc911efed0983d4155240a96
#
_entry.id   709fad99cc911efed0983d4155240a96
#
_cell.length_a   1.000
_cell.length_b   1.000
_cell.length_c   1.000
_cell.angle_alpha   90.00
_cell.angle_beta   90.00
_cell.angle_gamma   90.00
#
_symmetry.space_group_name_H-M   'P 1'
#
loop_
_entity.id
_entity.type
_entity.pdbx_description
1 polymer ?
#
loop_
_entity_poly.entity_id
_entity_poly.type
_entity_poly.pdbx_seq_one_letter_code
_entity_poly.pdbx_strand_id
1 'polypeptide(L)'
;MTFHSIIYNRSFHTGKPPDREGFEWIVWQIDHSVSEARITSRRGKGVCILFSKTVSCGIRGVEGYLVAIETDMSSGIPSFNMVGYLSEEVREAQERVRTALRNSGVLLPPRRITVNLSPAGVRKEGTAFDLAIAASVLCCLEEELEKTASGAVFLGELGLNGEVKPVNGILPRVYCARQAGFSRCFVPERNVREGTVVEGIEIVGVSSLGGLAELLRRPENIRGQWFSREVFEKEEETGEEAFPDYADICGQITVKRAMEMAAAGKHSCLLIGPAGTGKTMAAKRLPSILPAVTFEEAIEVSKVYSICGLLPEELPLMTRRPFRAPHHSITAQSLAGGGRNPRPGEISLASGGVLFLDELTEFPARILDLLRQPLEERRITVSRLNGSVEFPADFMLICAMNPCRCGHYPDKSRCTCTEAQIRRYLSRVSGPFLDRIDLGVEVPAVSYSDLRGQDGAKQKEAEECSASMKKRVERARNMQKERFKGMAIRFNSEMGPAETEEFCRLRPEDEKFLQAVYRSYGFSARGLEKILKAARTAADLDGERQIGRVHLSEAVSYRSFEKRYWGFRK
;
A
#
# COMPACT_ATOMS: atom_id res chain seq x y z
N MET A 1 5.84 49.29 -23.19
CA MET A 1 4.59 49.08 -23.92
C MET A 1 4.02 47.73 -23.48
N THR A 2 2.90 47.81 -22.87
CA THR A 2 2.01 46.98 -22.13
C THR A 2 1.64 45.65 -22.84
N PHE A 3 1.76 44.52 -22.15
CA PHE A 3 1.08 43.28 -22.51
C PHE A 3 -0.17 43.11 -21.63
N HIS A 4 -1.30 43.03 -22.30
CA HIS A 4 -2.62 42.84 -21.72
C HIS A 4 -2.85 41.36 -21.38
N SER A 5 -3.29 41.15 -20.17
CA SER A 5 -3.89 39.94 -19.64
C SER A 5 -5.28 39.70 -20.24
N ILE A 6 -5.54 38.53 -20.79
CA ILE A 6 -6.88 38.06 -21.11
C ILE A 6 -7.24 36.95 -20.12
N ILE A 7 -8.15 37.32 -19.21
CA ILE A 7 -8.82 36.40 -18.28
C ILE A 7 -10.02 35.81 -19.03
N TYR A 8 -10.07 34.48 -19.18
CA TYR A 8 -11.31 33.80 -19.57
C TYR A 8 -11.93 33.11 -18.35
N ASN A 9 -13.02 33.72 -17.93
CA ASN A 9 -13.94 33.23 -16.90
C ASN A 9 -14.84 32.17 -17.54
N ARG A 10 -14.78 30.90 -17.06
CA ARG A 10 -15.86 29.95 -17.23
C ARG A 10 -16.17 29.30 -15.89
N SER A 11 -17.30 29.71 -15.35
CA SER A 11 -18.00 29.14 -14.22
C SER A 11 -18.32 27.66 -14.44
N PHE A 12 -17.83 26.78 -13.56
CA PHE A 12 -18.41 25.46 -13.32
C PHE A 12 -18.86 25.36 -11.87
N HIS A 13 -20.13 24.96 -11.72
CA HIS A 13 -20.80 24.80 -10.45
C HIS A 13 -20.27 23.61 -9.64
N THR A 14 -19.98 23.90 -8.39
CA THR A 14 -20.23 23.16 -7.13
C THR A 14 -19.91 21.69 -7.03
N GLY A 15 -18.89 21.42 -6.23
CA GLY A 15 -18.53 20.18 -5.62
C GLY A 15 -17.14 20.29 -5.00
N LYS A 16 -17.01 21.05 -3.88
CA LYS A 16 -15.75 21.08 -3.12
C LYS A 16 -15.46 19.71 -2.55
N PRO A 17 -14.31 19.08 -2.83
CA PRO A 17 -13.73 18.06 -1.96
C PRO A 17 -13.12 18.75 -0.73
N PRO A 18 -13.05 18.09 0.43
CA PRO A 18 -12.56 18.68 1.67
C PRO A 18 -11.08 19.04 1.59
N ASP A 19 -10.77 20.14 2.26
CA ASP A 19 -9.47 20.77 2.40
C ASP A 19 -8.34 19.76 2.69
N ARG A 20 -7.42 19.63 1.74
CA ARG A 20 -6.07 19.12 1.96
C ARG A 20 -5.11 20.27 1.73
N GLU A 21 -4.78 20.97 2.80
CA GLU A 21 -3.65 21.88 2.81
C GLU A 21 -2.35 21.12 2.56
N GLY A 22 -1.60 21.56 1.57
CA GLY A 22 -0.18 21.43 1.52
C GLY A 22 0.42 20.40 0.58
N PHE A 23 -0.11 20.18 -0.61
CA PHE A 23 0.70 19.79 -1.77
C PHE A 23 -0.06 20.17 -3.04
N GLU A 24 0.29 21.29 -3.62
CA GLU A 24 -0.03 21.55 -5.02
C GLU A 24 0.64 20.46 -5.85
N TRP A 25 -0.16 19.48 -6.23
CA TRP A 25 0.20 18.55 -7.28
C TRP A 25 0.40 19.39 -8.54
N ILE A 26 1.65 19.60 -8.93
CA ILE A 26 1.96 20.09 -10.27
C ILE A 26 1.52 18.98 -11.22
N VAL A 27 0.23 18.94 -11.51
CA VAL A 27 -0.29 18.31 -12.72
C VAL A 27 0.23 19.18 -13.85
N TRP A 28 1.40 18.85 -14.36
CA TRP A 28 1.83 19.38 -15.64
C TRP A 28 0.81 18.84 -16.66
N GLN A 29 -0.21 19.64 -16.92
CA GLN A 29 -0.96 19.50 -18.15
C GLN A 29 0.07 19.63 -19.28
N ILE A 30 0.47 18.47 -19.81
CA ILE A 30 1.05 18.45 -21.16
C ILE A 30 -0.12 18.82 -22.02
N ASP A 31 -0.14 20.11 -22.40
CA ASP A 31 -1.17 20.71 -23.22
C ASP A 31 -1.28 19.86 -24.51
N HIS A 32 -2.46 19.28 -24.76
CA HIS A 32 -2.73 18.52 -25.98
C HIS A 32 -2.62 19.40 -27.24
N SER A 33 -2.36 20.70 -27.10
CA SER A 33 -2.01 21.61 -28.20
C SER A 33 -0.67 21.31 -28.87
N VAL A 34 0.12 20.33 -28.36
CA VAL A 34 1.40 19.93 -28.98
C VAL A 34 1.20 19.16 -30.30
N SER A 35 -0.04 18.77 -30.67
CA SER A 35 -0.33 18.18 -31.98
C SER A 35 -0.23 19.20 -33.15
N GLU A 36 -0.05 20.48 -32.87
CA GLU A 36 0.12 21.53 -33.89
C GLU A 36 1.46 22.27 -33.87
N ALA A 37 2.46 21.80 -33.15
CA ALA A 37 3.81 22.26 -33.43
C ALA A 37 4.24 21.71 -34.80
N ARG A 38 3.70 22.33 -35.87
CA ARG A 38 4.16 22.16 -37.22
C ARG A 38 5.68 22.29 -37.22
N ILE A 39 6.35 21.17 -37.43
CA ILE A 39 7.73 21.15 -37.86
C ILE A 39 7.70 21.90 -39.21
N THR A 40 7.82 23.22 -39.15
CA THR A 40 8.11 23.98 -40.33
C THR A 40 9.53 23.57 -40.75
N SER A 41 9.61 22.62 -41.68
CA SER A 41 10.80 22.38 -42.45
C SER A 41 11.22 23.72 -43.07
N ARG A 42 12.00 24.53 -42.34
CA ARG A 42 12.75 25.62 -42.93
C ARG A 42 13.85 24.99 -43.77
N ARG A 43 13.52 24.71 -45.04
CA ARG A 43 14.49 24.53 -46.10
C ARG A 43 15.26 25.86 -46.29
N GLY A 44 16.23 26.07 -45.41
CA GLY A 44 17.22 27.13 -45.52
C GLY A 44 18.58 26.54 -45.26
N LYS A 45 19.36 26.40 -46.32
CA LYS A 45 20.79 26.10 -46.34
C LYS A 45 21.38 25.30 -45.15
N GLY A 46 21.37 23.97 -45.21
CA GLY A 46 22.50 23.17 -44.70
C GLY A 46 22.40 22.57 -43.32
N VAL A 47 21.36 22.77 -42.52
CA VAL A 47 21.27 22.11 -41.19
C VAL A 47 19.93 21.38 -41.09
N CYS A 48 19.96 20.07 -41.28
CA CYS A 48 18.85 19.20 -40.98
C CYS A 48 18.88 18.93 -39.46
N ILE A 49 18.06 19.66 -38.72
CA ILE A 49 17.86 19.42 -37.29
C ILE A 49 16.83 18.30 -37.20
N LEU A 50 17.24 17.15 -36.67
CA LEU A 50 16.36 16.03 -36.38
C LEU A 50 16.03 16.10 -34.89
N PHE A 51 14.74 16.29 -34.56
CA PHE A 51 14.22 16.34 -33.21
C PHE A 51 13.07 15.35 -33.06
N SER A 52 13.01 14.69 -31.92
CA SER A 52 11.89 13.79 -31.58
C SER A 52 11.56 13.86 -30.11
N LYS A 53 10.34 13.48 -29.76
CA LYS A 53 9.87 13.43 -28.37
C LYS A 53 9.11 12.15 -28.12
N THR A 54 9.50 11.42 -27.07
CA THR A 54 8.77 10.27 -26.53
C THR A 54 8.46 10.48 -25.04
N VAL A 55 7.65 9.62 -24.45
CA VAL A 55 7.26 9.72 -23.06
C VAL A 55 7.54 8.41 -22.33
N SER A 56 8.02 8.54 -21.11
CA SER A 56 8.16 7.46 -20.14
C SER A 56 7.55 7.88 -18.79
N CYS A 57 7.57 6.98 -17.81
CA CYS A 57 7.13 7.26 -16.45
C CYS A 57 8.20 6.89 -15.43
N GLY A 58 8.52 7.81 -14.52
CA GLY A 58 9.28 7.57 -13.30
C GLY A 58 8.37 7.21 -12.13
N ILE A 59 8.96 6.82 -10.99
CA ILE A 59 8.24 6.55 -9.74
C ILE A 59 8.82 7.44 -8.64
N ARG A 60 7.93 8.01 -7.82
CA ARG A 60 8.27 8.68 -6.57
C ARG A 60 7.32 8.21 -5.47
N GLY A 61 7.84 7.53 -4.46
CA GLY A 61 6.99 6.83 -3.49
C GLY A 61 6.24 5.67 -4.14
N VAL A 62 4.92 5.70 -4.12
CA VAL A 62 4.04 4.73 -4.79
C VAL A 62 3.38 5.30 -6.04
N GLU A 63 3.65 6.55 -6.39
CA GLU A 63 3.01 7.22 -7.50
C GLU A 63 3.96 7.37 -8.69
N GLY A 64 3.40 7.20 -9.91
CA GLY A 64 4.10 7.48 -11.15
C GLY A 64 4.12 8.97 -11.46
N TYR A 65 5.12 9.41 -12.23
CA TYR A 65 5.16 10.75 -12.84
C TYR A 65 5.70 10.66 -14.27
N LEU A 66 5.20 11.52 -15.15
CA LEU A 66 5.62 11.52 -16.55
C LEU A 66 7.03 12.10 -16.73
N VAL A 67 7.78 11.50 -17.65
CA VAL A 67 9.09 11.96 -18.08
C VAL A 67 9.07 12.10 -19.60
N ALA A 68 9.19 13.33 -20.08
CA ALA A 68 9.38 13.57 -21.50
C ALA A 68 10.85 13.36 -21.88
N ILE A 69 11.09 12.61 -22.93
CA ILE A 69 12.41 12.30 -23.46
C ILE A 69 12.52 12.96 -24.82
N GLU A 70 13.39 13.95 -24.93
CA GLU A 70 13.60 14.79 -26.10
C GLU A 70 14.98 14.48 -26.67
N THR A 71 15.02 14.05 -27.92
CA THR A 71 16.27 13.74 -28.63
C THR A 71 16.51 14.76 -29.74
N ASP A 72 17.69 15.37 -29.74
CA ASP A 72 18.20 16.25 -30.79
C ASP A 72 19.43 15.62 -31.44
N MET A 73 19.45 15.59 -32.79
CA MET A 73 20.60 15.15 -33.59
C MET A 73 21.10 16.30 -34.43
N SER A 74 22.23 16.88 -34.04
CA SER A 74 22.85 18.02 -34.70
C SER A 74 24.21 17.70 -35.28
N SER A 75 24.68 18.55 -36.23
CA SER A 75 26.03 18.45 -36.81
C SER A 75 27.08 18.78 -35.74
N GLY A 76 28.15 18.02 -35.68
CA GLY A 76 29.25 18.23 -34.74
C GLY A 76 30.09 16.96 -34.53
N ILE A 77 30.98 17.03 -33.54
CA ILE A 77 31.77 15.86 -33.13
C ILE A 77 30.82 14.75 -32.67
N PRO A 78 30.91 13.51 -33.22
CA PRO A 78 30.06 12.42 -32.81
C PRO A 78 30.09 12.17 -31.30
N SER A 79 28.95 12.33 -30.67
CA SER A 79 28.82 12.10 -29.23
C SER A 79 27.37 11.71 -28.89
N PHE A 80 27.20 10.99 -27.80
CA PHE A 80 25.88 10.69 -27.22
C PHE A 80 25.85 11.26 -25.80
N ASN A 81 25.05 12.29 -25.57
CA ASN A 81 25.00 13.01 -24.30
C ASN A 81 23.62 12.94 -23.69
N MET A 82 23.53 12.71 -22.37
CA MET A 82 22.29 12.74 -21.64
C MET A 82 22.25 13.95 -20.70
N VAL A 83 21.12 14.66 -20.69
CA VAL A 83 20.88 15.89 -19.93
C VAL A 83 19.68 15.69 -19.00
N GLY A 84 19.72 16.30 -17.83
CA GLY A 84 18.67 16.24 -16.80
C GLY A 84 19.24 15.95 -15.41
N TYR A 85 18.38 15.87 -14.42
CA TYR A 85 18.78 15.44 -13.07
C TYR A 85 18.70 13.91 -12.98
N LEU A 86 19.81 13.24 -13.34
CA LEU A 86 19.90 11.80 -13.57
C LEU A 86 20.67 11.10 -12.44
N SER A 87 20.21 9.92 -12.00
CA SER A 87 21.00 9.00 -11.20
C SER A 87 22.14 8.38 -12.02
N GLU A 88 23.06 7.66 -11.37
CA GLU A 88 24.12 6.92 -12.05
C GLU A 88 23.56 5.86 -13.02
N GLU A 89 22.55 5.10 -12.56
CA GLU A 89 21.89 4.06 -13.35
C GLU A 89 21.28 4.61 -14.65
N VAL A 90 20.68 5.81 -14.58
CA VAL A 90 20.10 6.49 -15.76
C VAL A 90 21.22 7.06 -16.66
N ARG A 91 22.34 7.52 -16.11
CA ARG A 91 23.48 7.96 -16.92
C ARG A 91 24.12 6.79 -17.69
N GLU A 92 24.21 5.62 -17.06
CA GLU A 92 24.69 4.40 -17.72
C GLU A 92 23.79 3.93 -18.87
N ALA A 93 22.52 4.35 -18.91
CA ALA A 93 21.62 4.10 -20.03
C ALA A 93 22.21 4.59 -21.37
N GLN A 94 23.05 5.61 -21.35
CA GLN A 94 23.77 6.10 -22.52
C GLN A 94 24.51 4.96 -23.27
N GLU A 95 25.31 4.18 -22.55
CA GLU A 95 26.08 3.09 -23.14
C GLU A 95 25.20 1.86 -23.45
N ARG A 96 24.22 1.57 -22.59
CA ARG A 96 23.29 0.46 -22.83
C ARG A 96 22.48 0.69 -24.11
N VAL A 97 21.84 1.85 -24.23
CA VAL A 97 21.01 2.20 -25.40
C VAL A 97 21.83 2.27 -26.67
N ARG A 98 22.99 2.92 -26.65
CA ARG A 98 23.90 3.01 -27.80
C ARG A 98 24.32 1.64 -28.31
N THR A 99 24.69 0.75 -27.39
CA THR A 99 25.13 -0.61 -27.74
C THR A 99 23.95 -1.46 -28.20
N ALA A 100 22.79 -1.37 -27.56
CA ALA A 100 21.58 -2.08 -27.95
C ALA A 100 21.11 -1.69 -29.36
N LEU A 101 21.08 -0.39 -29.69
CA LEU A 101 20.75 0.12 -31.02
C LEU A 101 21.68 -0.50 -32.08
N ARG A 102 23.00 -0.41 -31.89
CA ARG A 102 23.98 -0.98 -32.80
C ARG A 102 23.81 -2.49 -32.98
N ASN A 103 23.62 -3.24 -31.91
CA ASN A 103 23.47 -4.69 -31.93
C ASN A 103 22.10 -5.13 -32.54
N SER A 104 21.11 -4.23 -32.52
CA SER A 104 19.81 -4.41 -33.20
C SER A 104 19.84 -3.97 -34.69
N GLY A 105 21.02 -3.67 -35.26
CA GLY A 105 21.18 -3.29 -36.67
C GLY A 105 20.90 -1.82 -36.99
N VAL A 106 20.71 -0.96 -35.96
CA VAL A 106 20.49 0.48 -36.13
C VAL A 106 21.84 1.19 -36.20
N LEU A 107 22.18 1.76 -37.36
CA LEU A 107 23.39 2.52 -37.56
C LEU A 107 23.18 3.98 -37.11
N LEU A 108 23.83 4.36 -36.04
CA LEU A 108 23.81 5.75 -35.56
C LEU A 108 24.69 6.61 -36.51
N PRO A 109 24.18 7.72 -37.04
CA PRO A 109 24.98 8.62 -37.87
C PRO A 109 26.10 9.26 -37.07
N PRO A 110 27.22 9.66 -37.68
CA PRO A 110 28.32 10.35 -37.01
C PRO A 110 27.95 11.81 -36.69
N ARG A 111 26.96 11.98 -35.80
CA ARG A 111 26.42 13.27 -35.37
C ARG A 111 26.45 13.38 -33.85
N ARG A 112 26.24 14.59 -33.34
CA ARG A 112 26.03 14.85 -31.95
C ARG A 112 24.58 14.53 -31.59
N ILE A 113 24.38 13.54 -30.71
CA ILE A 113 23.09 13.13 -30.18
C ILE A 113 22.99 13.68 -28.74
N THR A 114 21.94 14.43 -28.45
CA THR A 114 21.66 14.92 -27.11
C THR A 114 20.26 14.48 -26.70
N VAL A 115 20.16 13.79 -25.56
CA VAL A 115 18.89 13.28 -25.00
C VAL A 115 18.62 14.00 -23.69
N ASN A 116 17.50 14.73 -23.62
CA ASN A 116 17.06 15.44 -22.42
C ASN A 116 15.89 14.72 -21.76
N LEU A 117 15.99 14.47 -20.45
CA LEU A 117 14.91 13.88 -19.65
C LEU A 117 14.27 14.96 -18.78
N SER A 118 13.11 15.46 -19.19
CA SER A 118 12.34 16.53 -18.53
C SER A 118 11.26 15.94 -17.58
N PRO A 119 10.91 16.62 -16.46
CA PRO A 119 11.41 17.92 -15.98
C PRO A 119 12.76 17.84 -15.25
N ALA A 120 13.58 18.87 -15.36
CA ALA A 120 14.91 18.93 -14.73
C ALA A 120 14.88 18.97 -13.19
N GLY A 121 13.77 19.42 -12.59
CA GLY A 121 13.63 19.54 -11.14
C GLY A 121 13.40 18.21 -10.40
N VAL A 122 13.08 17.12 -11.10
CA VAL A 122 12.85 15.79 -10.51
C VAL A 122 13.99 14.86 -10.88
N ARG A 123 14.56 14.20 -9.89
CA ARG A 123 15.61 13.19 -10.11
C ARG A 123 15.01 11.94 -10.76
N LYS A 124 15.60 11.51 -11.88
CA LYS A 124 15.25 10.26 -12.57
C LYS A 124 16.09 9.13 -12.02
N GLU A 125 15.43 8.02 -11.67
CA GLU A 125 16.03 6.86 -11.04
C GLU A 125 15.56 5.56 -11.70
N GLY A 126 16.43 4.54 -11.70
CA GLY A 126 16.16 3.23 -12.28
C GLY A 126 16.36 3.15 -13.79
N THR A 127 16.16 1.95 -14.31
CA THR A 127 16.51 1.58 -15.72
C THR A 127 15.32 1.60 -16.68
N ALA A 128 14.11 1.88 -16.20
CA ALA A 128 12.87 1.81 -17.00
C ALA A 128 12.80 2.80 -18.18
N PHE A 129 13.71 3.76 -18.25
CA PHE A 129 13.75 4.78 -19.31
C PHE A 129 14.47 4.34 -20.58
N ASP A 130 15.24 3.25 -20.54
CA ASP A 130 16.10 2.81 -21.64
C ASP A 130 15.31 2.63 -22.94
N LEU A 131 14.14 1.94 -22.87
CA LEU A 131 13.29 1.69 -24.03
C LEU A 131 12.76 2.99 -24.63
N ALA A 132 12.37 3.96 -23.81
CA ALA A 132 11.88 5.25 -24.25
C ALA A 132 12.98 6.12 -24.87
N ILE A 133 14.19 6.06 -24.32
CA ILE A 133 15.36 6.74 -24.91
C ILE A 133 15.66 6.15 -26.29
N ALA A 134 15.66 4.80 -26.40
CA ALA A 134 15.88 4.15 -27.69
C ALA A 134 14.79 4.46 -28.70
N ALA A 135 13.51 4.45 -28.29
CA ALA A 135 12.38 4.84 -29.13
C ALA A 135 12.49 6.29 -29.61
N SER A 136 12.91 7.22 -28.75
CA SER A 136 13.15 8.61 -29.14
C SER A 136 14.28 8.73 -30.18
N VAL A 137 15.38 8.00 -30.00
CA VAL A 137 16.47 7.96 -31.00
C VAL A 137 15.99 7.38 -32.32
N LEU A 138 15.20 6.29 -32.33
CA LEU A 138 14.62 5.70 -33.53
C LEU A 138 13.71 6.69 -34.28
N CYS A 139 12.80 7.37 -33.57
CA CYS A 139 11.93 8.40 -34.15
C CYS A 139 12.72 9.57 -34.72
N CYS A 140 13.87 9.92 -34.14
CA CYS A 140 14.76 10.95 -34.66
C CYS A 140 15.46 10.52 -35.96
N LEU A 141 15.69 9.21 -36.15
CA LEU A 141 16.28 8.64 -37.36
C LEU A 141 15.26 8.42 -38.48
N GLU A 142 14.04 8.04 -38.09
CA GLU A 142 12.94 7.69 -38.99
C GLU A 142 11.68 8.45 -38.56
N GLU A 143 11.43 9.62 -39.16
CA GLU A 143 10.32 10.53 -38.78
C GLU A 143 8.93 9.86 -38.87
N GLU A 144 8.77 8.87 -39.70
CA GLU A 144 7.50 8.12 -39.84
C GLU A 144 7.09 7.39 -38.59
N LEU A 145 8.06 6.98 -37.74
CA LEU A 145 7.82 6.27 -36.47
C LEU A 145 7.14 7.16 -35.41
N GLU A 146 7.34 8.47 -35.51
CA GLU A 146 6.79 9.43 -34.54
C GLU A 146 5.26 9.38 -34.48
N LYS A 147 4.60 9.12 -35.62
CA LYS A 147 3.13 9.01 -35.67
C LYS A 147 2.61 7.86 -34.83
N THR A 148 3.30 6.71 -34.83
CA THR A 148 2.93 5.54 -34.02
C THR A 148 3.37 5.71 -32.55
N ALA A 149 4.50 6.36 -32.31
CA ALA A 149 5.03 6.64 -30.99
C ALA A 149 4.25 7.72 -30.22
N SER A 150 3.61 8.63 -30.97
CA SER A 150 2.77 9.68 -30.40
C SER A 150 1.57 9.09 -29.64
N GLY A 151 1.31 9.59 -28.44
CA GLY A 151 0.22 9.07 -27.58
C GLY A 151 0.54 7.76 -26.87
N ALA A 152 1.77 7.27 -26.96
CA ALA A 152 2.23 6.09 -26.26
C ALA A 152 3.31 6.40 -25.21
N VAL A 153 3.37 5.54 -24.18
CA VAL A 153 4.42 5.56 -23.16
C VAL A 153 5.30 4.32 -23.32
N PHE A 154 6.60 4.47 -23.15
CA PHE A 154 7.59 3.42 -23.31
C PHE A 154 8.28 3.13 -21.98
N LEU A 155 8.27 1.86 -21.57
CA LEU A 155 8.82 1.40 -20.28
C LEU A 155 9.63 0.12 -20.51
N GLY A 156 10.86 0.07 -20.03
CA GLY A 156 11.69 -1.14 -20.12
C GLY A 156 13.17 -0.84 -19.99
N GLU A 157 13.91 -1.81 -19.49
CA GLU A 157 15.38 -1.81 -19.45
C GLU A 157 15.91 -2.51 -20.71
N LEU A 158 17.01 -2.04 -21.25
CA LEU A 158 17.66 -2.66 -22.42
C LEU A 158 18.90 -3.47 -22.02
N GLY A 159 18.93 -4.71 -22.48
CA GLY A 159 20.16 -5.47 -22.54
C GLY A 159 21.05 -4.99 -23.70
N LEU A 160 22.38 -5.20 -23.59
CA LEU A 160 23.33 -4.82 -24.64
C LEU A 160 23.09 -5.51 -25.99
N ASN A 161 22.41 -6.66 -25.98
CA ASN A 161 21.97 -7.42 -27.14
C ASN A 161 20.67 -6.89 -27.78
N GLY A 162 20.07 -5.85 -27.20
CA GLY A 162 18.78 -5.31 -27.64
C GLY A 162 17.54 -6.01 -27.05
N GLU A 163 17.71 -6.95 -26.14
CA GLU A 163 16.61 -7.55 -25.37
C GLU A 163 15.96 -6.52 -24.45
N VAL A 164 14.62 -6.54 -24.35
CA VAL A 164 13.87 -5.72 -23.41
C VAL A 164 13.62 -6.51 -22.14
N LYS A 165 14.25 -6.08 -21.05
CA LYS A 165 14.20 -6.72 -19.74
C LYS A 165 13.07 -6.18 -18.87
N PRO A 166 12.49 -7.01 -17.98
CA PRO A 166 11.45 -6.59 -17.07
C PRO A 166 11.94 -5.51 -16.08
N VAL A 167 11.01 -4.66 -15.67
CA VAL A 167 11.26 -3.60 -14.70
C VAL A 167 10.21 -3.62 -13.59
N ASN A 168 10.61 -3.25 -12.37
CA ASN A 168 9.70 -3.15 -11.24
C ASN A 168 8.84 -1.88 -11.33
N GLY A 169 7.63 -1.94 -10.79
CA GLY A 169 6.75 -0.77 -10.70
C GLY A 169 6.07 -0.42 -12.02
N ILE A 170 5.73 -1.40 -12.83
CA ILE A 170 4.94 -1.17 -14.06
C ILE A 170 3.55 -0.68 -13.73
N LEU A 171 2.86 -1.28 -12.75
CA LEU A 171 1.50 -0.91 -12.37
C LEU A 171 1.34 0.60 -12.07
N PRO A 172 2.10 1.23 -11.14
CA PRO A 172 1.97 2.66 -10.89
C PRO A 172 2.36 3.54 -12.08
N ARG A 173 3.27 3.09 -12.96
CA ARG A 173 3.66 3.81 -14.17
C ARG A 173 2.54 3.80 -15.23
N VAL A 174 1.95 2.64 -15.48
CA VAL A 174 0.82 2.49 -16.42
C VAL A 174 -0.41 3.24 -15.91
N TYR A 175 -0.67 3.18 -14.60
CA TYR A 175 -1.75 3.93 -13.96
C TYR A 175 -1.57 5.44 -14.16
N CYS A 176 -0.36 5.97 -13.95
CA CYS A 176 -0.02 7.36 -14.24
C CYS A 176 -0.20 7.72 -15.71
N ALA A 177 0.26 6.87 -16.64
CA ALA A 177 0.09 7.07 -18.07
C ALA A 177 -1.39 7.17 -18.45
N ARG A 178 -2.22 6.28 -17.91
CA ARG A 178 -3.68 6.29 -18.13
C ARG A 178 -4.34 7.57 -17.59
N GLN A 179 -4.00 7.99 -16.37
CA GLN A 179 -4.52 9.24 -15.79
C GLN A 179 -4.13 10.48 -16.61
N ALA A 180 -2.96 10.45 -17.23
CA ALA A 180 -2.48 11.51 -18.10
C ALA A 180 -3.09 11.50 -19.52
N GLY A 181 -3.98 10.53 -19.82
CA GLY A 181 -4.71 10.46 -21.08
C GLY A 181 -4.00 9.68 -22.20
N PHE A 182 -2.90 8.98 -21.90
CA PHE A 182 -2.25 8.10 -22.88
C PHE A 182 -3.13 6.88 -23.14
N SER A 183 -3.19 6.45 -24.40
CA SER A 183 -4.01 5.33 -24.84
C SER A 183 -3.25 4.00 -24.94
N ARG A 184 -1.90 4.06 -24.94
CA ARG A 184 -1.04 2.89 -25.15
C ARG A 184 0.22 2.95 -24.30
N CYS A 185 0.66 1.78 -23.78
CA CYS A 185 1.97 1.59 -23.17
C CYS A 185 2.71 0.42 -23.82
N PHE A 186 3.95 0.65 -24.24
CA PHE A 186 4.90 -0.40 -24.60
C PHE A 186 5.68 -0.80 -23.36
N VAL A 187 5.58 -2.09 -22.99
CA VAL A 187 6.19 -2.64 -21.77
C VAL A 187 6.97 -3.91 -22.08
N PRO A 188 7.91 -4.35 -21.24
CA PRO A 188 8.53 -5.66 -21.39
C PRO A 188 7.49 -6.78 -21.44
N GLU A 189 7.70 -7.81 -22.26
CA GLU A 189 6.75 -8.93 -22.41
C GLU A 189 6.34 -9.56 -21.09
N ARG A 190 7.29 -9.74 -20.15
CA ARG A 190 7.00 -10.29 -18.82
C ARG A 190 6.15 -9.39 -17.92
N ASN A 191 6.10 -8.09 -18.20
CA ASN A 191 5.31 -7.13 -17.43
C ASN A 191 3.91 -6.88 -18.04
N VAL A 192 3.55 -7.51 -19.14
CA VAL A 192 2.27 -7.27 -19.81
C VAL A 192 1.10 -7.54 -18.88
N ARG A 193 1.10 -8.68 -18.19
CA ARG A 193 0.03 -9.03 -17.23
C ARG A 193 -0.15 -7.98 -16.13
N GLU A 194 0.96 -7.48 -15.57
CA GLU A 194 0.93 -6.42 -14.56
C GLU A 194 0.35 -5.11 -15.13
N GLY A 195 0.66 -4.76 -16.37
CA GLY A 195 0.13 -3.56 -17.01
C GLY A 195 -1.36 -3.67 -17.34
N THR A 196 -1.84 -4.86 -17.75
CA THR A 196 -3.22 -5.07 -18.21
C THR A 196 -4.28 -4.94 -17.11
N VAL A 197 -3.90 -4.82 -15.84
CA VAL A 197 -4.86 -4.56 -14.74
C VAL A 197 -5.40 -3.13 -14.74
N VAL A 198 -4.80 -2.22 -15.52
CA VAL A 198 -5.25 -0.83 -15.62
C VAL A 198 -6.27 -0.70 -16.75
N GLU A 199 -7.50 -0.34 -16.39
CA GLU A 199 -8.58 -0.14 -17.37
C GLU A 199 -8.31 1.05 -18.31
N GLY A 200 -8.69 0.90 -19.59
CA GLY A 200 -8.75 1.98 -20.57
C GLY A 200 -7.40 2.43 -21.12
N ILE A 201 -6.40 1.55 -21.09
CA ILE A 201 -5.12 1.71 -21.77
C ILE A 201 -4.70 0.39 -22.42
N GLU A 202 -4.17 0.46 -23.63
CA GLU A 202 -3.66 -0.70 -24.37
C GLU A 202 -2.23 -1.02 -23.95
N ILE A 203 -1.96 -2.27 -23.59
CA ILE A 203 -0.64 -2.73 -23.18
C ILE A 203 -0.04 -3.59 -24.29
N VAL A 204 1.12 -3.18 -24.78
CA VAL A 204 1.84 -3.85 -25.87
C VAL A 204 3.15 -4.42 -25.32
N GLY A 205 3.27 -5.73 -25.34
CA GLY A 205 4.50 -6.44 -24.96
C GLY A 205 5.60 -6.27 -25.99
N VAL A 206 6.81 -6.03 -25.52
CA VAL A 206 8.01 -5.90 -26.34
C VAL A 206 9.12 -6.77 -25.76
N SER A 207 9.64 -7.68 -26.56
CA SER A 207 10.74 -8.58 -26.18
C SER A 207 12.12 -8.07 -26.61
N SER A 208 12.17 -7.23 -27.68
CA SER A 208 13.42 -6.72 -28.21
C SER A 208 13.27 -5.35 -28.88
N LEU A 209 14.35 -4.60 -28.93
CA LEU A 209 14.40 -3.29 -29.58
C LEU A 209 14.10 -3.38 -31.08
N GLY A 210 14.55 -4.46 -31.74
CA GLY A 210 14.20 -4.73 -33.14
C GLY A 210 12.71 -4.95 -33.33
N GLY A 211 12.07 -5.71 -32.41
CA GLY A 211 10.61 -5.91 -32.40
C GLY A 211 9.85 -4.60 -32.19
N LEU A 212 10.30 -3.72 -31.28
CA LEU A 212 9.72 -2.39 -31.13
C LEU A 212 9.81 -1.58 -32.43
N ALA A 213 10.98 -1.52 -33.08
CA ALA A 213 11.16 -0.78 -34.31
C ALA A 213 10.23 -1.30 -35.43
N GLU A 214 10.00 -2.61 -35.50
CA GLU A 214 9.06 -3.21 -36.45
C GLU A 214 7.61 -2.84 -36.16
N LEU A 215 7.19 -2.89 -34.87
CA LEU A 215 5.84 -2.48 -34.44
C LEU A 215 5.59 -0.98 -34.74
N LEU A 216 6.59 -0.14 -34.53
CA LEU A 216 6.47 1.29 -34.85
C LEU A 216 6.37 1.56 -36.34
N ARG A 217 7.08 0.78 -37.20
CA ARG A 217 6.99 0.87 -38.67
C ARG A 217 5.67 0.33 -39.24
N ARG A 218 5.10 -0.67 -38.57
CA ARG A 218 3.89 -1.38 -39.01
C ARG A 218 2.85 -1.41 -37.88
N PRO A 219 2.16 -0.31 -37.64
CA PRO A 219 1.18 -0.21 -36.53
C PRO A 219 0.03 -1.21 -36.65
N GLU A 220 -0.25 -1.71 -37.86
CA GLU A 220 -1.23 -2.77 -38.11
C GLU A 220 -0.87 -4.11 -37.44
N ASN A 221 0.40 -4.32 -37.12
CA ASN A 221 0.88 -5.51 -36.40
C ASN A 221 0.79 -5.39 -34.88
N ILE A 222 0.47 -4.23 -34.35
CA ILE A 222 0.32 -4.05 -32.91
C ILE A 222 -0.86 -4.88 -32.43
N ARG A 223 -0.59 -5.77 -31.48
CA ARG A 223 -1.59 -6.58 -30.77
C ARG A 223 -1.47 -6.29 -29.28
N GLY A 224 -2.15 -5.26 -28.84
CA GLY A 224 -2.19 -4.88 -27.44
C GLY A 224 -3.18 -5.74 -26.65
N GLN A 225 -2.91 -5.86 -25.37
CA GLN A 225 -3.82 -6.49 -24.42
C GLN A 225 -4.55 -5.40 -23.61
N TRP A 226 -5.80 -5.70 -23.29
CA TRP A 226 -6.67 -4.81 -22.55
C TRP A 226 -7.09 -5.46 -21.24
N PHE A 227 -7.46 -4.64 -20.27
CA PHE A 227 -8.03 -5.10 -19.03
C PHE A 227 -9.25 -6.01 -19.27
N SER A 228 -9.31 -7.12 -18.53
CA SER A 228 -10.46 -7.99 -18.46
C SER A 228 -10.82 -8.25 -16.98
N ARG A 229 -11.99 -7.80 -16.58
CA ARG A 229 -12.51 -7.99 -15.22
C ARG A 229 -12.73 -9.47 -14.88
N GLU A 230 -13.03 -10.28 -15.87
CA GLU A 230 -13.21 -11.73 -15.72
C GLU A 230 -11.94 -12.44 -15.21
N VAL A 231 -10.76 -11.89 -15.52
CA VAL A 231 -9.49 -12.43 -15.02
C VAL A 231 -9.40 -12.21 -13.51
N PHE A 232 -9.75 -11.02 -13.03
CA PHE A 232 -9.74 -10.69 -11.59
C PHE A 232 -10.73 -11.56 -10.80
N GLU A 233 -11.95 -11.73 -11.31
CA GLU A 233 -13.01 -12.53 -10.68
C GLU A 233 -12.64 -14.02 -10.61
N LYS A 234 -12.02 -14.58 -11.67
CA LYS A 234 -11.53 -15.96 -11.68
C LYS A 234 -10.35 -16.20 -10.72
N GLU A 235 -9.43 -15.23 -10.61
CA GLU A 235 -8.31 -15.33 -9.68
C GLU A 235 -8.75 -15.25 -8.21
N GLU A 236 -9.86 -14.58 -7.92
CA GLU A 236 -10.48 -14.57 -6.60
C GLU A 236 -11.04 -15.95 -6.21
N GLU A 237 -11.61 -16.69 -7.18
CA GLU A 237 -12.19 -18.03 -6.98
C GLU A 237 -11.13 -19.15 -6.91
N THR A 238 -10.05 -19.05 -7.70
CA THR A 238 -9.04 -20.12 -7.85
C THR A 238 -7.86 -20.04 -6.89
N GLY A 239 -7.80 -19.04 -6.04
CA GLY A 239 -6.74 -18.85 -5.06
C GLY A 239 -6.68 -19.96 -4.00
N GLU A 240 -6.10 -21.11 -4.33
CA GLU A 240 -6.18 -22.40 -3.61
C GLU A 240 -5.49 -22.49 -2.24
N GLU A 241 -4.70 -21.55 -1.79
CA GLU A 241 -4.24 -21.59 -0.40
C GLU A 241 -5.26 -20.93 0.53
N ALA A 242 -6.21 -21.75 0.97
CA ALA A 242 -7.15 -21.34 2.00
C ALA A 242 -6.40 -20.94 3.28
N PHE A 243 -6.69 -19.76 3.80
CA PHE A 243 -6.21 -19.40 5.14
C PHE A 243 -6.68 -20.47 6.15
N PRO A 244 -5.86 -20.80 7.16
CA PRO A 244 -6.28 -21.74 8.20
C PRO A 244 -7.56 -21.24 8.88
N ASP A 245 -8.47 -22.18 9.21
CA ASP A 245 -9.79 -21.86 9.77
C ASP A 245 -9.74 -21.66 11.29
N TYR A 246 -10.60 -20.79 11.82
CA TYR A 246 -10.79 -20.62 13.26
C TYR A 246 -11.40 -21.85 13.95
N ALA A 247 -12.05 -22.74 13.20
CA ALA A 247 -12.50 -24.03 13.70
C ALA A 247 -11.36 -24.92 14.25
N ASP A 248 -10.13 -24.70 13.77
CA ASP A 248 -8.95 -25.42 14.32
C ASP A 248 -8.54 -24.95 15.72
N ILE A 249 -9.09 -23.84 16.21
CA ILE A 249 -8.81 -23.32 17.55
C ILE A 249 -9.88 -23.81 18.51
N CYS A 250 -9.54 -24.79 19.34
CA CYS A 250 -10.45 -25.33 20.34
C CYS A 250 -10.77 -24.30 21.42
N GLY A 251 -12.05 -24.06 21.67
CA GLY A 251 -12.51 -23.11 22.66
C GLY A 251 -12.10 -21.66 22.37
N GLN A 252 -11.47 -21.01 23.34
CA GLN A 252 -10.96 -19.62 23.27
C GLN A 252 -11.97 -18.58 22.73
N ILE A 253 -13.23 -18.69 23.13
CA ILE A 253 -14.34 -17.86 22.65
C ILE A 253 -14.02 -16.35 22.74
N THR A 254 -13.41 -15.91 23.83
CA THR A 254 -13.04 -14.50 24.03
C THR A 254 -12.00 -14.03 23.00
N VAL A 255 -11.05 -14.89 22.63
CA VAL A 255 -10.03 -14.56 21.62
C VAL A 255 -10.67 -14.49 20.22
N LYS A 256 -11.51 -15.46 19.87
CA LYS A 256 -12.26 -15.48 18.61
C LYS A 256 -13.11 -14.21 18.49
N ARG A 257 -13.88 -13.85 19.53
CA ARG A 257 -14.69 -12.62 19.59
C ARG A 257 -13.84 -11.35 19.46
N ALA A 258 -12.69 -11.30 20.10
CA ALA A 258 -11.79 -10.15 19.96
C ALA A 258 -11.21 -10.01 18.56
N MET A 259 -10.89 -11.13 17.88
CA MET A 259 -10.46 -11.10 16.48
C MET A 259 -11.59 -10.65 15.56
N GLU A 260 -12.81 -11.05 15.83
CA GLU A 260 -14.01 -10.57 15.13
C GLU A 260 -14.22 -9.05 15.31
N MET A 261 -14.08 -8.57 16.56
CA MET A 261 -14.11 -7.14 16.87
C MET A 261 -13.02 -6.37 16.13
N ALA A 262 -11.79 -6.89 16.14
CA ALA A 262 -10.68 -6.29 15.42
C ALA A 262 -10.95 -6.26 13.91
N ALA A 263 -11.44 -7.37 13.34
CA ALA A 263 -11.79 -7.46 11.92
C ALA A 263 -12.94 -6.52 11.53
N ALA A 264 -13.98 -6.44 12.34
CA ALA A 264 -15.17 -5.64 12.04
C ALA A 264 -14.89 -4.13 12.10
N GLY A 265 -14.26 -3.66 13.18
CA GLY A 265 -14.01 -2.24 13.41
C GLY A 265 -12.63 -1.75 12.95
N LYS A 266 -11.78 -2.62 12.39
CA LYS A 266 -10.37 -2.33 12.09
C LYS A 266 -9.59 -1.88 13.33
N HIS A 267 -9.86 -2.53 14.47
CA HIS A 267 -9.20 -2.21 15.74
C HIS A 267 -7.83 -2.86 15.86
N SER A 268 -6.87 -2.13 16.46
CA SER A 268 -5.61 -2.71 16.91
C SER A 268 -5.82 -3.60 18.13
N CYS A 269 -5.16 -4.78 18.16
CA CYS A 269 -5.37 -5.75 19.21
C CYS A 269 -4.04 -6.28 19.80
N LEU A 270 -4.01 -6.42 21.14
CA LEU A 270 -2.90 -7.01 21.88
C LEU A 270 -3.35 -8.31 22.56
N LEU A 271 -2.74 -9.43 22.19
CA LEU A 271 -2.95 -10.74 22.80
C LEU A 271 -1.91 -10.99 23.90
N ILE A 272 -2.35 -11.18 25.14
CA ILE A 272 -1.48 -11.40 26.29
C ILE A 272 -1.75 -12.79 26.88
N GLY A 273 -0.76 -13.63 26.99
CA GLY A 273 -0.93 -14.97 27.58
C GLY A 273 0.35 -15.79 27.62
N PRO A 274 0.37 -16.93 28.29
CA PRO A 274 1.52 -17.83 28.36
C PRO A 274 2.00 -18.29 26.98
N ALA A 275 3.22 -18.80 26.91
CA ALA A 275 3.70 -19.44 25.69
C ALA A 275 2.84 -20.68 25.35
N GLY A 276 2.66 -20.95 24.05
CA GLY A 276 1.90 -22.12 23.59
C GLY A 276 0.37 -22.03 23.70
N THR A 277 -0.20 -20.83 24.04
CA THR A 277 -1.65 -20.66 24.16
C THR A 277 -2.38 -20.34 22.85
N GLY A 278 -1.71 -20.41 21.70
CA GLY A 278 -2.36 -20.20 20.40
C GLY A 278 -2.47 -18.74 19.94
N LYS A 279 -1.81 -17.76 20.59
CA LYS A 279 -1.82 -16.33 20.19
C LYS A 279 -1.47 -16.12 18.71
N THR A 280 -0.35 -16.71 18.29
CA THR A 280 0.13 -16.66 16.89
C THR A 280 -0.83 -17.37 15.94
N MET A 281 -1.47 -18.47 16.40
CA MET A 281 -2.48 -19.18 15.62
C MET A 281 -3.71 -18.32 15.36
N ALA A 282 -4.21 -17.63 16.38
CA ALA A 282 -5.35 -16.71 16.24
C ALA A 282 -5.05 -15.56 15.30
N ALA A 283 -3.85 -14.95 15.42
CA ALA A 283 -3.44 -13.86 14.54
C ALA A 283 -3.31 -14.28 13.07
N LYS A 284 -2.69 -15.45 12.80
CA LYS A 284 -2.51 -15.96 11.43
C LYS A 284 -3.82 -16.31 10.72
N ARG A 285 -4.89 -16.56 11.46
CA ARG A 285 -6.22 -16.85 10.92
C ARG A 285 -7.05 -15.59 10.65
N LEU A 286 -6.64 -14.44 11.16
CA LEU A 286 -7.37 -13.19 11.01
C LEU A 286 -7.73 -12.86 9.54
N PRO A 287 -6.84 -13.07 8.54
CA PRO A 287 -7.20 -12.84 7.15
C PRO A 287 -8.41 -13.65 6.66
N SER A 288 -8.69 -14.84 7.22
CA SER A 288 -9.82 -15.69 6.81
C SER A 288 -11.20 -15.09 7.13
N ILE A 289 -11.26 -14.16 8.10
CA ILE A 289 -12.51 -13.51 8.50
C ILE A 289 -12.62 -12.04 8.01
N LEU A 290 -11.57 -11.53 7.35
CA LEU A 290 -11.64 -10.22 6.73
C LEU A 290 -12.47 -10.28 5.44
N PRO A 291 -13.23 -9.23 5.12
CA PRO A 291 -13.90 -9.12 3.82
C PRO A 291 -12.90 -9.17 2.67
N ALA A 292 -13.37 -9.65 1.52
CA ALA A 292 -12.59 -9.66 0.28
C ALA A 292 -12.02 -8.27 -0.03
N VAL A 293 -10.93 -8.25 -0.76
CA VAL A 293 -10.29 -7.00 -1.21
C VAL A 293 -11.12 -6.44 -2.36
N THR A 294 -11.51 -5.16 -2.32
CA THR A 294 -12.14 -4.54 -3.49
C THR A 294 -11.11 -4.32 -4.60
N PHE A 295 -11.55 -4.15 -5.83
CA PHE A 295 -10.66 -3.91 -6.96
C PHE A 295 -9.75 -2.68 -6.74
N GLU A 296 -10.31 -1.59 -6.20
CA GLU A 296 -9.58 -0.37 -5.88
C GLU A 296 -8.53 -0.61 -4.78
N GLU A 297 -8.90 -1.36 -3.73
CA GLU A 297 -7.95 -1.75 -2.67
C GLU A 297 -6.85 -2.66 -3.24
N ALA A 298 -7.19 -3.59 -4.14
CA ALA A 298 -6.22 -4.48 -4.79
C ALA A 298 -5.18 -3.69 -5.59
N ILE A 299 -5.60 -2.68 -6.35
CA ILE A 299 -4.69 -1.79 -7.09
C ILE A 299 -3.73 -1.08 -6.14
N GLU A 300 -4.24 -0.45 -5.07
CA GLU A 300 -3.41 0.31 -4.12
C GLU A 300 -2.39 -0.58 -3.39
N VAL A 301 -2.78 -1.78 -2.99
CA VAL A 301 -1.87 -2.76 -2.39
C VAL A 301 -0.84 -3.22 -3.43
N SER A 302 -1.29 -3.56 -4.64
CA SER A 302 -0.42 -4.07 -5.70
C SER A 302 0.61 -3.06 -6.17
N LYS A 303 0.32 -1.75 -6.16
CA LYS A 303 1.32 -0.70 -6.44
C LYS A 303 2.55 -0.82 -5.52
N VAL A 304 2.32 -1.05 -4.21
CA VAL A 304 3.43 -1.22 -3.25
C VAL A 304 4.26 -2.46 -3.55
N TYR A 305 3.59 -3.59 -3.85
CA TYR A 305 4.25 -4.85 -4.17
C TYR A 305 4.99 -4.80 -5.51
N SER A 306 4.41 -4.14 -6.51
CA SER A 306 5.01 -3.89 -7.82
C SER A 306 6.35 -3.14 -7.72
N ILE A 307 6.39 -2.05 -6.95
CA ILE A 307 7.61 -1.25 -6.74
C ILE A 307 8.71 -2.05 -6.03
N CYS A 308 8.32 -2.93 -5.13
CA CYS A 308 9.25 -3.81 -4.42
C CYS A 308 9.70 -5.01 -5.26
N GLY A 309 9.07 -5.28 -6.43
CA GLY A 309 9.32 -6.48 -7.24
C GLY A 309 8.84 -7.76 -6.54
N LEU A 310 7.78 -7.65 -5.73
CA LEU A 310 7.19 -8.74 -4.95
C LEU A 310 5.83 -9.19 -5.51
N LEU A 311 5.39 -8.61 -6.62
CA LEU A 311 4.18 -9.04 -7.30
C LEU A 311 4.50 -10.32 -8.11
N PRO A 312 3.78 -11.43 -7.89
CA PRO A 312 3.99 -12.65 -8.64
C PRO A 312 3.68 -12.45 -10.13
N GLU A 313 4.48 -13.05 -11.03
CA GLU A 313 4.23 -12.95 -12.49
C GLU A 313 2.86 -13.53 -12.89
N GLU A 314 2.36 -14.51 -12.13
CA GLU A 314 1.10 -15.20 -12.39
C GLU A 314 -0.12 -14.44 -11.84
N LEU A 315 0.07 -13.61 -10.79
CA LEU A 315 -0.97 -12.85 -10.12
C LEU A 315 -0.70 -11.35 -10.27
N PRO A 316 -1.26 -10.70 -11.29
CA PRO A 316 -0.99 -9.30 -11.58
C PRO A 316 -1.59 -8.33 -10.54
N LEU A 317 -2.50 -8.81 -9.68
CA LEU A 317 -3.09 -8.07 -8.57
C LEU A 317 -3.04 -8.88 -7.28
N MET A 318 -2.90 -8.17 -6.16
CA MET A 318 -3.05 -8.73 -4.82
C MET A 318 -4.55 -8.89 -4.49
N THR A 319 -5.10 -10.07 -4.79
CA THR A 319 -6.51 -10.42 -4.51
C THR A 319 -6.75 -10.77 -3.04
N ARG A 320 -5.68 -10.95 -2.26
CA ARG A 320 -5.73 -11.28 -0.83
C ARG A 320 -5.16 -10.18 0.03
N ARG A 321 -5.74 -9.99 1.22
CA ARG A 321 -5.20 -9.03 2.20
C ARG A 321 -3.83 -9.48 2.69
N PRO A 322 -2.81 -8.60 2.64
CA PRO A 322 -1.48 -8.92 3.12
C PRO A 322 -1.48 -9.29 4.62
N PHE A 323 -0.70 -10.31 4.97
CA PHE A 323 -0.36 -10.62 6.36
C PHE A 323 1.16 -10.58 6.52
N ARG A 324 1.65 -9.55 7.20
CA ARG A 324 3.09 -9.33 7.40
C ARG A 324 3.45 -9.58 8.86
N ALA A 325 4.42 -10.44 9.10
CA ALA A 325 4.86 -10.83 10.44
C ALA A 325 6.40 -10.70 10.54
N PRO A 326 6.92 -9.48 10.65
CA PRO A 326 8.36 -9.28 10.75
C PRO A 326 8.90 -9.83 12.07
N HIS A 327 10.09 -10.40 12.00
CA HIS A 327 10.80 -10.88 13.18
C HIS A 327 11.24 -9.71 14.06
N HIS A 328 11.32 -9.88 15.38
CA HIS A 328 11.68 -8.82 16.33
C HIS A 328 13.10 -8.23 16.12
N SER A 329 13.99 -8.94 15.41
CA SER A 329 15.31 -8.44 15.01
C SER A 329 15.32 -7.51 13.79
N ILE A 330 14.14 -7.17 13.24
CA ILE A 330 14.02 -6.30 12.08
C ILE A 330 14.69 -4.94 12.30
N THR A 331 15.32 -4.40 11.28
CA THR A 331 15.89 -3.05 11.33
C THR A 331 14.81 -1.98 11.13
N ALA A 332 15.06 -0.77 11.64
CA ALA A 332 14.19 0.39 11.41
C ALA A 332 13.94 0.64 9.90
N GLN A 333 14.97 0.47 9.09
CA GLN A 333 14.89 0.66 7.65
C GLN A 333 14.05 -0.42 6.96
N SER A 334 14.15 -1.68 7.37
CA SER A 334 13.33 -2.76 6.81
C SER A 334 11.87 -2.64 7.23
N LEU A 335 11.61 -2.13 8.45
CA LEU A 335 10.24 -1.93 8.93
C LEU A 335 9.57 -0.72 8.27
N ALA A 336 10.21 0.44 8.33
CA ALA A 336 9.64 1.72 7.88
C ALA A 336 9.85 2.00 6.39
N GLY A 337 10.81 1.34 5.80
CA GLY A 337 11.31 1.66 4.47
C GLY A 337 12.52 2.58 4.50
N GLY A 338 13.17 2.73 3.37
CA GLY A 338 14.36 3.57 3.26
C GLY A 338 15.34 3.10 2.18
N GLY A 339 16.59 3.45 2.37
CA GLY A 339 17.67 3.26 1.40
C GLY A 339 18.12 4.57 0.78
N ARG A 340 19.09 4.53 -0.14
CA ARG A 340 19.52 5.68 -0.95
C ARG A 340 18.38 6.16 -1.83
N ASN A 341 17.67 5.20 -2.45
CA ASN A 341 16.41 5.36 -3.15
C ASN A 341 15.33 4.76 -2.23
N PRO A 342 14.50 5.59 -1.56
CA PRO A 342 13.56 5.09 -0.57
C PRO A 342 12.59 4.06 -1.18
N ARG A 343 12.57 2.86 -0.58
CA ARG A 343 11.62 1.80 -0.91
C ARG A 343 10.67 1.55 0.25
N PRO A 344 9.45 1.08 -0.02
CA PRO A 344 8.50 0.68 1.02
C PRO A 344 9.10 -0.38 1.95
N GLY A 345 8.76 -0.33 3.25
CA GLY A 345 9.10 -1.36 4.24
C GLY A 345 7.91 -2.25 4.59
N GLU A 346 8.08 -3.11 5.61
CA GLU A 346 7.04 -4.05 6.07
C GLU A 346 5.74 -3.35 6.47
N ILE A 347 5.82 -2.14 7.02
CA ILE A 347 4.65 -1.31 7.34
C ILE A 347 3.80 -1.05 6.09
N SER A 348 4.44 -0.66 4.99
CA SER A 348 3.74 -0.36 3.75
C SER A 348 3.28 -1.63 3.02
N LEU A 349 4.07 -2.71 3.10
CA LEU A 349 3.68 -4.02 2.58
C LEU A 349 2.48 -4.63 3.33
N ALA A 350 2.23 -4.21 4.58
CA ALA A 350 1.06 -4.61 5.36
C ALA A 350 -0.20 -3.77 5.04
N SER A 351 -0.07 -2.70 4.24
CA SER A 351 -1.19 -1.81 3.91
C SER A 351 -2.33 -2.59 3.24
N GLY A 352 -3.58 -2.29 3.61
CA GLY A 352 -4.77 -3.04 3.20
C GLY A 352 -4.97 -4.38 3.92
N GLY A 353 -4.05 -4.78 4.82
CA GLY A 353 -4.05 -6.05 5.52
C GLY A 353 -3.69 -5.97 7.00
N VAL A 354 -2.84 -6.89 7.45
CA VAL A 354 -2.48 -7.09 8.85
C VAL A 354 -0.96 -7.00 9.04
N LEU A 355 -0.53 -6.20 10.00
CA LEU A 355 0.82 -6.23 10.55
C LEU A 355 0.79 -6.96 11.90
N PHE A 356 1.44 -8.11 11.98
CA PHE A 356 1.50 -8.92 13.19
C PHE A 356 2.88 -8.82 13.85
N LEU A 357 2.91 -8.39 15.11
CA LEU A 357 4.12 -8.36 15.93
C LEU A 357 4.05 -9.42 17.02
N ASP A 358 4.72 -10.54 16.78
CA ASP A 358 4.88 -11.57 17.81
C ASP A 358 6.01 -11.21 18.78
N GLU A 359 5.93 -11.69 20.01
CA GLU A 359 6.92 -11.40 21.05
C GLU A 359 7.17 -9.88 21.21
N LEU A 360 6.10 -9.09 21.28
CA LEU A 360 6.14 -7.61 21.29
C LEU A 360 7.21 -7.01 22.20
N THR A 361 7.45 -7.62 23.37
CA THR A 361 8.45 -7.14 24.34
C THR A 361 9.89 -7.36 23.91
N GLU A 362 10.15 -8.16 22.87
CA GLU A 362 11.50 -8.38 22.34
C GLU A 362 11.88 -7.36 21.26
N PHE A 363 10.90 -6.62 20.73
CA PHE A 363 11.20 -5.51 19.82
C PHE A 363 11.89 -4.35 20.55
N PRO A 364 12.95 -3.77 19.98
CA PRO A 364 13.55 -2.55 20.50
C PRO A 364 12.51 -1.40 20.58
N ALA A 365 12.51 -0.63 21.66
CA ALA A 365 11.54 0.47 21.86
C ALA A 365 11.49 1.45 20.68
N ARG A 366 12.66 1.77 20.09
CA ARG A 366 12.76 2.62 18.89
C ARG A 366 11.99 2.07 17.67
N ILE A 367 11.87 0.76 17.56
CA ILE A 367 11.11 0.10 16.47
C ILE A 367 9.61 0.27 16.71
N LEU A 368 9.16 0.08 17.95
CA LEU A 368 7.75 0.29 18.30
C LEU A 368 7.34 1.78 18.17
N ASP A 369 8.25 2.69 18.45
CA ASP A 369 7.98 4.13 18.30
C ASP A 369 7.78 4.56 16.83
N LEU A 370 8.37 3.85 15.85
CA LEU A 370 8.14 4.10 14.43
C LEU A 370 6.70 3.83 13.99
N LEU A 371 5.98 2.95 14.69
CA LEU A 371 4.58 2.62 14.39
C LEU A 371 3.60 3.71 14.83
N ARG A 372 4.05 4.68 15.64
CA ARG A 372 3.16 5.70 16.21
C ARG A 372 2.53 6.60 15.16
N GLN A 373 3.31 7.08 14.19
CA GLN A 373 2.81 7.90 13.08
C GLN A 373 1.90 7.08 12.15
N PRO A 374 2.30 5.90 11.65
CA PRO A 374 1.44 5.07 10.80
C PRO A 374 0.07 4.73 11.39
N LEU A 375 0.01 4.46 12.69
CA LEU A 375 -1.25 4.13 13.38
C LEU A 375 -2.22 5.32 13.49
N GLU A 376 -1.71 6.56 13.45
CA GLU A 376 -2.55 7.77 13.50
C GLU A 376 -2.85 8.32 12.10
N GLU A 377 -1.83 8.38 11.22
CA GLU A 377 -1.91 9.06 9.94
C GLU A 377 -2.12 8.13 8.73
N ARG A 378 -1.98 6.79 8.92
CA ARG A 378 -2.07 5.76 7.87
C ARG A 378 -1.10 5.96 6.72
N ARG A 379 -0.04 6.68 6.98
CA ARG A 379 1.08 6.90 6.08
C ARG A 379 2.37 6.91 6.88
N ILE A 380 3.47 6.64 6.21
CA ILE A 380 4.80 6.75 6.77
C ILE A 380 5.65 7.64 5.88
N THR A 381 6.30 8.62 6.49
CA THR A 381 7.18 9.57 5.77
C THR A 381 8.62 9.16 5.98
N VAL A 382 9.32 8.87 4.89
CA VAL A 382 10.75 8.56 4.87
C VAL A 382 11.52 9.77 4.35
N SER A 383 12.16 10.51 5.25
CA SER A 383 12.96 11.70 4.89
C SER A 383 14.43 11.31 4.64
N ARG A 384 15.01 11.85 3.56
CA ARG A 384 16.41 11.68 3.15
C ARG A 384 16.95 13.01 2.62
N LEU A 385 18.25 13.08 2.39
CA LEU A 385 18.91 14.27 1.82
C LEU A 385 18.30 14.74 0.49
N ASN A 386 17.78 13.81 -0.29
CA ASN A 386 17.18 14.07 -1.61
C ASN A 386 15.66 14.37 -1.56
N GLY A 387 15.08 14.52 -0.37
CA GLY A 387 13.66 14.81 -0.18
C GLY A 387 12.93 13.80 0.71
N SER A 388 11.67 14.10 0.98
CA SER A 388 10.76 13.21 1.71
C SER A 388 9.86 12.46 0.75
N VAL A 389 9.62 11.19 1.06
CA VAL A 389 8.72 10.31 0.31
C VAL A 389 7.71 9.72 1.29
N GLU A 390 6.45 9.72 0.91
CA GLU A 390 5.39 9.10 1.68
C GLU A 390 5.02 7.74 1.09
N PHE A 391 4.79 6.78 1.98
CA PHE A 391 4.27 5.46 1.63
C PHE A 391 2.98 5.17 2.39
N PRO A 392 2.03 4.42 1.82
CA PRO A 392 0.82 4.01 2.51
C PRO A 392 1.16 3.11 3.70
N ALA A 393 0.36 3.22 4.77
CA ALA A 393 0.53 2.48 6.02
C ALA A 393 -0.83 2.20 6.67
N ASP A 394 -1.83 1.85 5.87
CA ASP A 394 -3.21 1.62 6.32
C ASP A 394 -3.43 0.13 6.66
N PHE A 395 -2.82 -0.34 7.74
CA PHE A 395 -2.87 -1.73 8.20
C PHE A 395 -3.62 -1.88 9.52
N MET A 396 -4.04 -3.10 9.84
CA MET A 396 -4.51 -3.50 11.16
C MET A 396 -3.33 -4.03 11.98
N LEU A 397 -3.09 -3.47 13.16
CA LEU A 397 -2.02 -3.91 14.04
C LEU A 397 -2.51 -4.99 14.99
N ILE A 398 -1.91 -6.17 14.93
CA ILE A 398 -2.10 -7.25 15.91
C ILE A 398 -0.77 -7.51 16.59
N CYS A 399 -0.77 -7.53 17.91
CA CYS A 399 0.41 -7.81 18.72
C CYS A 399 0.19 -9.03 19.61
N ALA A 400 1.24 -9.78 19.88
CA ALA A 400 1.21 -10.85 20.86
C ALA A 400 2.40 -10.75 21.82
N MET A 401 2.17 -11.01 23.10
CA MET A 401 3.22 -11.02 24.11
C MET A 401 2.91 -11.98 25.25
N ASN A 402 3.95 -12.35 25.97
CA ASN A 402 3.81 -13.00 27.27
C ASN A 402 3.63 -11.94 28.37
N PRO A 403 2.93 -12.26 29.48
CA PRO A 403 2.71 -11.31 30.57
C PRO A 403 3.96 -11.05 31.43
N CYS A 404 4.94 -11.96 31.40
CA CYS A 404 6.24 -11.84 32.03
C CYS A 404 7.21 -12.86 31.42
N ARG A 405 8.48 -12.89 31.84
CA ARG A 405 9.48 -13.83 31.30
C ARG A 405 9.13 -15.30 31.48
N CYS A 406 8.55 -15.71 32.62
CA CYS A 406 8.10 -17.09 32.83
C CYS A 406 6.72 -17.37 32.20
N GLY A 407 5.98 -16.34 31.76
CA GLY A 407 4.69 -16.47 31.11
C GLY A 407 3.48 -16.64 32.02
N HIS A 408 3.63 -16.67 33.36
CA HIS A 408 2.55 -17.05 34.26
C HIS A 408 1.94 -15.89 35.09
N TYR A 409 2.47 -14.66 34.99
CA TYR A 409 1.85 -13.52 35.65
C TYR A 409 0.43 -13.27 35.09
N PRO A 410 -0.59 -12.94 35.91
CA PRO A 410 -0.57 -12.60 37.32
C PRO A 410 -0.78 -13.78 38.29
N ASP A 411 -0.76 -15.02 37.82
CA ASP A 411 -0.90 -16.20 38.69
C ASP A 411 0.33 -16.33 39.60
N LYS A 412 0.20 -15.90 40.84
CA LYS A 412 1.28 -15.95 41.84
C LYS A 412 1.70 -17.36 42.24
N SER A 413 0.87 -18.38 41.98
CA SER A 413 1.20 -19.77 42.29
C SER A 413 2.19 -20.39 41.28
N ARG A 414 2.17 -19.90 40.05
CA ARG A 414 3.01 -20.38 38.93
C ARG A 414 4.13 -19.40 38.55
N CYS A 415 3.92 -18.11 38.79
CA CYS A 415 4.88 -17.07 38.40
C CYS A 415 6.09 -17.06 39.33
N THR A 416 7.27 -17.28 38.76
CA THR A 416 8.56 -17.24 39.47
C THR A 416 9.27 -15.89 39.39
N CYS A 417 8.70 -14.92 38.68
CA CYS A 417 9.30 -13.60 38.48
C CYS A 417 9.06 -12.70 39.68
N THR A 418 10.08 -11.94 40.10
CA THR A 418 9.90 -10.87 41.08
C THR A 418 9.13 -9.70 40.49
N GLU A 419 8.49 -8.89 41.31
CA GLU A 419 7.74 -7.69 40.87
C GLU A 419 8.62 -6.73 40.07
N ALA A 420 9.86 -6.54 40.48
CA ALA A 420 10.84 -5.71 39.76
C ALA A 420 11.16 -6.26 38.35
N GLN A 421 11.27 -7.59 38.21
CA GLN A 421 11.48 -8.23 36.92
C GLN A 421 10.27 -8.08 36.00
N ILE A 422 9.04 -8.22 36.53
CA ILE A 422 7.79 -8.04 35.79
C ILE A 422 7.70 -6.59 35.31
N ARG A 423 7.90 -5.62 36.19
CA ARG A 423 7.89 -4.19 35.84
C ARG A 423 8.91 -3.87 34.74
N ARG A 424 10.15 -4.35 34.86
CA ARG A 424 11.20 -4.15 33.86
C ARG A 424 10.85 -4.80 32.52
N TYR A 425 10.20 -5.95 32.52
CA TYR A 425 9.77 -6.64 31.30
C TYR A 425 8.64 -5.86 30.60
N LEU A 426 7.60 -5.49 31.32
CA LEU A 426 6.46 -4.76 30.79
C LEU A 426 6.80 -3.31 30.38
N SER A 427 7.81 -2.68 31.01
CA SER A 427 8.24 -1.31 30.65
C SER A 427 8.93 -1.21 29.30
N ARG A 428 9.27 -2.33 28.64
CA ARG A 428 9.77 -2.35 27.27
C ARG A 428 8.73 -1.86 26.26
N VAL A 429 7.45 -2.04 26.57
CA VAL A 429 6.32 -1.48 25.82
C VAL A 429 5.96 -0.14 26.42
N SER A 430 6.13 0.93 25.66
CA SER A 430 5.91 2.30 26.12
C SER A 430 4.41 2.61 26.32
N GLY A 431 4.09 3.50 27.29
CA GLY A 431 2.71 3.97 27.49
C GLY A 431 2.10 4.56 26.22
N PRO A 432 2.80 5.48 25.53
CA PRO A 432 2.30 6.05 24.28
C PRO A 432 2.02 5.02 23.18
N PHE A 433 2.71 3.89 23.15
CA PHE A 433 2.38 2.80 22.23
C PHE A 433 1.10 2.06 22.67
N LEU A 434 0.96 1.75 23.98
CA LEU A 434 -0.24 1.12 24.54
C LEU A 434 -1.49 1.97 24.32
N ASP A 435 -1.36 3.30 24.43
CA ASP A 435 -2.45 4.23 24.14
C ASP A 435 -2.97 4.12 22.69
N ARG A 436 -2.26 3.47 21.78
CA ARG A 436 -2.68 3.22 20.39
C ARG A 436 -3.33 1.87 20.18
N ILE A 437 -3.19 0.95 21.14
CA ILE A 437 -3.89 -0.33 21.10
C ILE A 437 -5.34 -0.13 21.54
N ASP A 438 -6.30 -0.64 20.76
CA ASP A 438 -7.73 -0.49 21.07
C ASP A 438 -8.23 -1.60 21.99
N LEU A 439 -7.86 -2.84 21.69
CA LEU A 439 -8.31 -4.04 22.36
C LEU A 439 -7.14 -4.78 23.01
N GLY A 440 -7.26 -5.15 24.26
CA GLY A 440 -6.33 -6.06 24.93
C GLY A 440 -7.05 -7.31 25.43
N VAL A 441 -6.54 -8.47 25.06
CA VAL A 441 -7.20 -9.75 25.31
C VAL A 441 -6.26 -10.71 26.02
N GLU A 442 -6.76 -11.29 27.10
CA GLU A 442 -6.06 -12.39 27.77
C GLU A 442 -6.33 -13.70 27.06
N VAL A 443 -5.27 -14.40 26.72
CA VAL A 443 -5.32 -15.71 26.07
C VAL A 443 -5.01 -16.76 27.13
N PRO A 444 -6.04 -17.44 27.70
CA PRO A 444 -5.83 -18.43 28.74
C PRO A 444 -5.11 -19.67 28.20
N ALA A 445 -4.46 -20.41 29.08
CA ALA A 445 -3.95 -21.74 28.73
C ALA A 445 -5.12 -22.67 28.41
N VAL A 446 -5.01 -23.42 27.32
CA VAL A 446 -6.00 -24.40 26.93
C VAL A 446 -5.95 -25.58 27.89
N SER A 447 -7.09 -26.00 28.43
CA SER A 447 -7.13 -27.17 29.32
C SER A 447 -6.92 -28.47 28.55
N TYR A 448 -6.44 -29.52 29.23
CA TYR A 448 -6.27 -30.81 28.60
C TYR A 448 -7.60 -31.42 28.13
N SER A 449 -8.69 -31.16 28.85
CA SER A 449 -10.05 -31.54 28.48
C SER A 449 -10.48 -30.93 27.15
N ASP A 450 -10.17 -29.63 26.94
CA ASP A 450 -10.50 -28.91 25.72
C ASP A 450 -9.71 -29.45 24.51
N LEU A 451 -8.44 -29.86 24.73
CA LEU A 451 -7.59 -30.43 23.69
C LEU A 451 -8.00 -31.85 23.26
N ARG A 452 -8.52 -32.65 24.17
CA ARG A 452 -8.89 -34.06 23.88
C ARG A 452 -10.35 -34.22 23.46
N GLY A 453 -11.19 -33.21 23.64
CA GLY A 453 -12.61 -33.25 23.27
C GLY A 453 -13.27 -34.52 23.85
N GLN A 454 -13.41 -34.62 25.19
CA GLN A 454 -14.03 -35.79 25.78
C GLN A 454 -15.51 -36.03 25.34
N ASP A 455 -16.09 -35.07 24.61
CA ASP A 455 -17.34 -35.16 23.86
C ASP A 455 -17.14 -35.00 22.33
N GLY A 456 -16.19 -35.70 21.80
CA GLY A 456 -15.47 -35.53 20.53
C GLY A 456 -16.26 -35.41 19.22
N ALA A 457 -17.57 -35.61 19.17
CA ALA A 457 -18.36 -35.39 17.97
C ALA A 457 -19.28 -34.16 18.06
N LYS A 458 -19.88 -33.92 19.23
CA LYS A 458 -20.80 -32.78 19.42
C LYS A 458 -20.10 -31.44 19.56
N GLN A 459 -18.82 -31.40 20.00
CA GLN A 459 -18.07 -30.17 20.19
C GLN A 459 -17.46 -29.65 18.88
N LYS A 460 -17.12 -30.52 17.93
CA LYS A 460 -16.66 -30.10 16.58
C LYS A 460 -17.75 -29.44 15.75
N GLU A 461 -19.02 -29.83 15.94
CA GLU A 461 -20.15 -29.18 15.28
C GLU A 461 -20.49 -27.81 15.90
N ALA A 462 -20.06 -27.55 17.14
CA ALA A 462 -20.29 -26.29 17.87
C ALA A 462 -19.11 -25.29 17.77
N GLU A 463 -17.98 -25.68 17.17
CA GLU A 463 -16.86 -24.77 17.04
C GLU A 463 -17.09 -23.76 15.92
N GLU A 464 -16.88 -22.50 16.27
CA GLU A 464 -17.11 -21.37 15.40
C GLU A 464 -16.11 -21.33 14.26
N CYS A 465 -16.57 -21.51 13.02
CA CYS A 465 -15.75 -21.50 11.81
C CYS A 465 -15.52 -20.09 11.25
N SER A 466 -14.45 -19.91 10.50
CA SER A 466 -14.11 -18.63 9.86
C SER A 466 -15.24 -18.11 8.97
N ALA A 467 -15.99 -18.98 8.29
CA ALA A 467 -17.08 -18.57 7.40
C ALA A 467 -18.25 -17.88 8.16
N SER A 468 -18.60 -18.38 9.37
CA SER A 468 -19.64 -17.77 10.20
C SER A 468 -19.18 -16.44 10.80
N MET A 469 -17.93 -16.36 11.26
CA MET A 469 -17.31 -15.12 11.73
C MET A 469 -17.25 -14.08 10.62
N LYS A 470 -16.81 -14.46 9.42
CA LYS A 470 -16.72 -13.58 8.25
C LYS A 470 -18.07 -12.95 7.92
N LYS A 471 -19.15 -13.73 7.91
CA LYS A 471 -20.52 -13.21 7.67
C LYS A 471 -20.94 -12.13 8.67
N ARG A 472 -20.59 -12.29 9.97
CA ARG A 472 -20.89 -11.27 11.00
C ARG A 472 -20.03 -10.02 10.80
N VAL A 473 -18.75 -10.21 10.49
CA VAL A 473 -17.83 -9.10 10.17
C VAL A 473 -18.31 -8.31 8.95
N GLU A 474 -18.70 -8.98 7.87
CA GLU A 474 -19.24 -8.33 6.66
C GLU A 474 -20.52 -7.56 6.94
N ARG A 475 -21.45 -8.13 7.74
CA ARG A 475 -22.66 -7.41 8.17
C ARG A 475 -22.32 -6.14 8.95
N ALA A 476 -21.42 -6.23 9.93
CA ALA A 476 -21.00 -5.07 10.71
C ALA A 476 -20.32 -4.00 9.85
N ARG A 477 -19.47 -4.41 8.90
CA ARG A 477 -18.83 -3.48 7.96
C ARG A 477 -19.81 -2.83 6.98
N ASN A 478 -20.85 -3.53 6.56
CA ASN A 478 -21.93 -2.94 5.76
C ASN A 478 -22.69 -1.88 6.55
N MET A 479 -22.95 -2.09 7.84
CA MET A 479 -23.56 -1.06 8.70
C MET A 479 -22.66 0.18 8.82
N GLN A 480 -21.34 0.00 8.93
CA GLN A 480 -20.37 1.09 8.96
C GLN A 480 -20.33 1.83 7.61
N LYS A 481 -20.33 1.10 6.49
CA LYS A 481 -20.36 1.68 5.13
C LYS A 481 -21.56 2.60 4.92
N GLU A 482 -22.74 2.18 5.39
CA GLU A 482 -23.94 3.02 5.35
C GLU A 482 -23.86 4.21 6.30
N ARG A 483 -23.34 4.01 7.52
CA ARG A 483 -23.16 5.06 8.54
C ARG A 483 -22.23 6.17 8.06
N PHE A 484 -21.10 5.81 7.46
CA PHE A 484 -20.04 6.74 7.05
C PHE A 484 -20.13 7.16 5.57
N LYS A 485 -21.28 6.92 4.94
CA LYS A 485 -21.49 7.30 3.54
C LYS A 485 -21.28 8.81 3.31
N GLY A 486 -20.36 9.15 2.42
CA GLY A 486 -19.97 10.54 2.15
C GLY A 486 -18.97 11.16 3.15
N MET A 487 -18.49 10.40 4.12
CA MET A 487 -17.43 10.81 5.04
C MET A 487 -16.07 10.29 4.59
N ALA A 488 -14.99 10.87 5.13
CA ALA A 488 -13.62 10.43 4.87
C ALA A 488 -13.22 9.16 5.64
N ILE A 489 -13.99 8.77 6.66
CA ILE A 489 -13.77 7.60 7.50
C ILE A 489 -14.55 6.39 6.96
N ARG A 490 -14.05 5.18 7.22
CA ARG A 490 -14.65 3.92 6.75
C ARG A 490 -14.96 2.94 7.87
N PHE A 491 -14.27 3.06 9.01
CA PHE A 491 -14.33 2.11 10.12
C PHE A 491 -14.55 2.81 11.46
N ASN A 492 -15.14 2.10 12.42
CA ASN A 492 -15.40 2.66 13.75
C ASN A 492 -14.12 3.09 14.47
N SER A 493 -12.98 2.39 14.28
CA SER A 493 -11.69 2.81 14.86
C SER A 493 -11.22 4.18 14.37
N GLU A 494 -11.71 4.61 13.22
CA GLU A 494 -11.31 5.85 12.54
C GLU A 494 -12.08 7.08 13.00
N MET A 495 -13.20 6.89 13.72
CA MET A 495 -13.98 8.00 14.25
C MET A 495 -13.12 8.97 15.07
N GLY A 496 -13.25 10.25 14.82
CA GLY A 496 -12.72 11.32 15.66
C GLY A 496 -13.68 11.63 16.83
N PRO A 497 -13.40 12.67 17.64
CA PRO A 497 -14.28 13.07 18.73
C PRO A 497 -15.70 13.43 18.29
N ALA A 498 -15.86 14.14 17.17
CA ALA A 498 -17.16 14.56 16.66
C ALA A 498 -18.02 13.36 16.21
N GLU A 499 -17.44 12.45 15.45
CA GLU A 499 -18.15 11.23 15.01
C GLU A 499 -18.44 10.30 16.18
N THR A 500 -17.55 10.24 17.18
CA THR A 500 -17.79 9.45 18.40
C THR A 500 -18.98 10.01 19.18
N GLU A 501 -19.10 11.33 19.32
CA GLU A 501 -20.25 11.97 19.96
C GLU A 501 -21.55 11.74 19.17
N GLU A 502 -21.50 11.76 17.86
CA GLU A 502 -22.65 11.54 16.99
C GLU A 502 -23.13 10.08 16.99
N PHE A 503 -22.22 9.12 16.75
CA PHE A 503 -22.56 7.73 16.47
C PHE A 503 -22.48 6.79 17.69
N CYS A 504 -21.93 7.25 18.82
CA CYS A 504 -21.81 6.47 20.06
C CYS A 504 -22.71 7.01 21.18
N ARG A 505 -23.88 7.59 20.83
CA ARG A 505 -24.83 8.10 21.82
C ARG A 505 -25.33 7.00 22.73
N LEU A 506 -25.30 7.25 24.04
CA LEU A 506 -25.73 6.32 25.07
C LEU A 506 -27.09 6.72 25.66
N ARG A 507 -27.78 5.75 26.23
CA ARG A 507 -28.94 6.02 27.09
C ARG A 507 -28.47 6.62 28.41
N PRO A 508 -29.29 7.42 29.14
CA PRO A 508 -28.89 8.02 30.40
C PRO A 508 -28.41 7.02 31.46
N GLU A 509 -28.97 5.80 31.47
CA GLU A 509 -28.58 4.72 32.37
C GLU A 509 -27.23 4.12 32.05
N ASP A 510 -26.91 4.00 30.73
CA ASP A 510 -25.64 3.47 30.25
C ASP A 510 -24.53 4.52 30.38
N GLU A 511 -24.86 5.80 30.26
CA GLU A 511 -23.96 6.91 30.55
C GLU A 511 -23.53 6.93 32.02
N LYS A 512 -24.46 6.74 32.95
CA LYS A 512 -24.14 6.62 34.38
C LYS A 512 -23.24 5.44 34.68
N PHE A 513 -23.46 4.31 34.00
CA PHE A 513 -22.59 3.14 34.10
C PHE A 513 -21.18 3.47 33.62
N LEU A 514 -21.06 4.07 32.45
CA LEU A 514 -19.76 4.43 31.88
C LEU A 514 -19.00 5.43 32.75
N GLN A 515 -19.69 6.42 33.36
CA GLN A 515 -19.10 7.35 34.31
C GLN A 515 -18.58 6.65 35.57
N ALA A 516 -19.32 5.68 36.10
CA ALA A 516 -18.87 4.88 37.24
C ALA A 516 -17.62 4.06 36.92
N VAL A 517 -17.60 3.42 35.74
CA VAL A 517 -16.45 2.67 35.22
C VAL A 517 -15.23 3.58 34.99
N TYR A 518 -15.44 4.74 34.37
CA TYR A 518 -14.38 5.73 34.12
C TYR A 518 -13.67 6.14 35.43
N ARG A 519 -14.44 6.45 36.48
CA ARG A 519 -13.90 6.80 37.80
C ARG A 519 -13.17 5.62 38.46
N SER A 520 -13.73 4.41 38.37
CA SER A 520 -13.19 3.21 39.03
C SER A 520 -11.88 2.73 38.38
N TYR A 521 -11.77 2.80 37.07
CA TYR A 521 -10.59 2.34 36.33
C TYR A 521 -9.55 3.44 36.12
N GLY A 522 -9.94 4.73 36.21
CA GLY A 522 -9.05 5.86 35.99
C GLY A 522 -8.57 5.96 34.52
N PHE A 523 -9.45 5.68 33.57
CA PHE A 523 -9.14 5.78 32.17
C PHE A 523 -8.78 7.21 31.74
N SER A 524 -7.94 7.34 30.70
CA SER A 524 -7.71 8.61 30.02
C SER A 524 -8.88 8.96 29.11
N ALA A 525 -8.96 10.23 28.65
CA ALA A 525 -9.95 10.63 27.64
C ALA A 525 -9.84 9.77 26.36
N ARG A 526 -8.62 9.48 25.88
CA ARG A 526 -8.37 8.56 24.77
C ARG A 526 -8.86 7.14 25.05
N GLY A 527 -8.67 6.66 26.29
CA GLY A 527 -9.17 5.34 26.70
C GLY A 527 -10.69 5.26 26.66
N LEU A 528 -11.38 6.33 27.08
CA LEU A 528 -12.84 6.43 27.00
C LEU A 528 -13.34 6.40 25.55
N GLU A 529 -12.71 7.18 24.67
CA GLU A 529 -13.05 7.21 23.24
C GLU A 529 -12.91 5.83 22.60
N LYS A 530 -11.84 5.09 22.92
CA LYS A 530 -11.63 3.72 22.43
C LYS A 530 -12.68 2.74 22.95
N ILE A 531 -13.11 2.87 24.20
CA ILE A 531 -14.21 2.07 24.75
C ILE A 531 -15.49 2.32 23.94
N LEU A 532 -15.83 3.57 23.63
CA LEU A 532 -17.02 3.90 22.85
C LEU A 532 -16.94 3.35 21.43
N LYS A 533 -15.80 3.48 20.74
CA LYS A 533 -15.59 2.92 19.40
C LYS A 533 -15.69 1.39 19.39
N ALA A 534 -15.10 0.72 20.39
CA ALA A 534 -15.21 -0.73 20.53
C ALA A 534 -16.66 -1.16 20.84
N ALA A 535 -17.36 -0.45 21.75
CA ALA A 535 -18.76 -0.72 22.05
C ALA A 535 -19.67 -0.53 20.82
N ARG A 536 -19.38 0.47 19.97
CA ARG A 536 -20.09 0.65 18.69
C ARG A 536 -19.85 -0.54 17.76
N THR A 537 -18.63 -1.04 17.70
CA THR A 537 -18.29 -2.23 16.88
C THR A 537 -18.97 -3.49 17.44
N ALA A 538 -19.03 -3.68 18.75
CA ALA A 538 -19.77 -4.79 19.36
C ALA A 538 -21.26 -4.75 18.99
N ALA A 539 -21.88 -3.57 19.07
CA ALA A 539 -23.27 -3.39 18.69
C ALA A 539 -23.51 -3.65 17.17
N ASP A 540 -22.58 -3.24 16.31
CA ASP A 540 -22.66 -3.53 14.88
C ASP A 540 -22.56 -5.03 14.57
N LEU A 541 -21.70 -5.77 15.27
CA LEU A 541 -21.60 -7.23 15.15
C LEU A 541 -22.89 -7.95 15.59
N ASP A 542 -23.53 -7.43 16.61
CA ASP A 542 -24.81 -7.98 17.10
C ASP A 542 -26.01 -7.50 16.27
N GLY A 543 -25.79 -6.55 15.32
CA GLY A 543 -26.81 -6.00 14.43
C GLY A 543 -27.65 -4.90 15.08
N GLU A 544 -27.21 -4.37 16.22
CA GLU A 544 -27.93 -3.39 17.01
C GLU A 544 -27.59 -1.94 16.59
N ARG A 545 -28.63 -1.12 16.42
CA ARG A 545 -28.45 0.29 16.07
C ARG A 545 -27.93 1.14 17.24
N GLN A 546 -28.25 0.73 18.47
CA GLN A 546 -27.92 1.47 19.69
C GLN A 546 -26.94 0.69 20.56
N ILE A 547 -25.95 1.38 21.10
CA ILE A 547 -25.04 0.79 22.08
C ILE A 547 -25.79 0.51 23.37
N GLY A 548 -25.77 -0.75 23.81
CA GLY A 548 -26.36 -1.16 25.09
C GLY A 548 -25.29 -1.50 26.13
N ARG A 549 -25.75 -1.77 27.36
CA ARG A 549 -24.88 -2.09 28.50
C ARG A 549 -23.96 -3.30 28.26
N VAL A 550 -24.43 -4.30 27.54
CA VAL A 550 -23.63 -5.50 27.23
C VAL A 550 -22.43 -5.12 26.37
N HIS A 551 -22.64 -4.30 25.32
CA HIS A 551 -21.58 -3.82 24.43
C HIS A 551 -20.55 -2.97 25.16
N LEU A 552 -21.00 -2.09 26.08
CA LEU A 552 -20.10 -1.29 26.93
C LEU A 552 -19.30 -2.18 27.88
N SER A 553 -19.92 -3.18 28.50
CA SER A 553 -19.24 -4.10 29.41
C SER A 553 -18.17 -4.92 28.66
N GLU A 554 -18.49 -5.39 27.46
CA GLU A 554 -17.54 -6.08 26.58
C GLU A 554 -16.35 -5.16 26.23
N ALA A 555 -16.61 -3.93 25.78
CA ALA A 555 -15.57 -2.96 25.42
C ALA A 555 -14.67 -2.58 26.61
N VAL A 556 -15.25 -2.41 27.80
CA VAL A 556 -14.50 -2.16 29.04
C VAL A 556 -13.59 -3.33 29.39
N SER A 557 -14.05 -4.57 29.19
CA SER A 557 -13.23 -5.76 29.46
C SER A 557 -11.95 -5.76 28.62
N TYR A 558 -12.02 -5.33 27.37
CA TYR A 558 -10.86 -5.20 26.47
C TYR A 558 -9.90 -4.07 26.84
N ARG A 559 -10.26 -3.15 27.73
CA ARG A 559 -9.36 -2.09 28.24
C ARG A 559 -8.85 -2.35 29.66
N SER A 560 -9.38 -3.35 30.35
CA SER A 560 -8.99 -3.67 31.73
C SER A 560 -7.54 -4.13 31.87
N PHE A 561 -6.92 -4.62 30.78
CA PHE A 561 -5.54 -5.10 30.75
C PHE A 561 -4.52 -4.04 31.17
N GLU A 562 -4.75 -2.76 30.86
CA GLU A 562 -3.83 -1.68 31.25
C GLU A 562 -3.66 -1.59 32.75
N LYS A 563 -4.77 -1.60 33.48
CA LYS A 563 -4.75 -1.57 34.95
C LYS A 563 -4.12 -2.86 35.52
N ARG A 564 -4.41 -4.00 34.87
CA ARG A 564 -3.97 -5.31 35.35
C ARG A 564 -2.47 -5.53 35.18
N TYR A 565 -1.92 -5.14 34.04
CA TYR A 565 -0.51 -5.40 33.71
C TYR A 565 0.38 -4.18 33.91
N TRP A 566 -0.10 -2.97 33.67
CA TRP A 566 0.67 -1.72 33.81
C TRP A 566 0.21 -0.81 34.93
N GLY A 567 -0.73 -1.23 35.78
CA GLY A 567 -1.27 -0.45 36.89
C GLY A 567 -0.26 -0.06 37.99
N PHE A 568 0.97 -0.50 37.87
CA PHE A 568 2.08 -0.09 38.76
C PHE A 568 2.62 1.33 38.47
N ARG A 569 2.06 2.02 37.50
CA ARG A 569 2.49 3.37 37.09
C ARG A 569 1.79 4.47 37.92
N LYS A 570 1.80 4.37 39.27
CA LYS A 570 1.48 5.50 40.13
C LYS A 570 2.70 5.86 40.95
#